data_41ebfad0e2657402bb11e93fc930b716
#
_entry.id   41ebfad0e2657402bb11e93fc930b716
#
_cell.length_a   1.000
_cell.length_b   1.000
_cell.length_c   1.000
_cell.angle_alpha   90.00
_cell.angle_beta   90.00
_cell.angle_gamma   90.00
#
_symmetry.space_group_name_H-M   'P 1'
#
loop_
_entity.id
_entity.type
_entity.pdbx_description
1 polymer ?
#
loop_
_entity_poly.entity_id
_entity_poly.type
_entity_poly.pdbx_seq_one_letter_code
_entity_poly.pdbx_strand_id
1 'polypeptide(L)'
;MRQVSSKVLAKLTYSTDLGEYEFDDFLAAIREDTLIDPFLPKDYVRTDPRNGERVLYSLARAKRPIRTKEEARAELRHIDSCPLCNGETTSFIDVTALSEGHTLINKNLFPAIYPHSKNNEAEPAFGMHFLQWSSTIHDRDIHNMPKGDCRIVIDRLALLEEKLLHSASSKEHKAYVGIIKNYGFLAGGSLSHGHQQIVYSNVAP
;
A
#
# COMPACT_ATOMS: atom_id res chain seq x y z
N MET A 1 -2.60 -17.50 18.11
CA MET A 1 -2.51 -16.33 17.19
C MET A 1 -2.98 -16.75 15.81
N ARG A 2 -3.85 -15.98 15.16
CA ARG A 2 -4.30 -16.29 13.79
C ARG A 2 -3.24 -15.79 12.80
N GLN A 3 -2.86 -16.63 11.87
CA GLN A 3 -1.90 -16.36 10.82
C GLN A 3 -2.56 -16.54 9.45
N VAL A 4 -2.16 -15.75 8.47
CA VAL A 4 -2.55 -15.95 7.07
C VAL A 4 -2.16 -17.37 6.65
N SER A 5 -3.12 -18.12 6.11
CA SER A 5 -2.88 -19.53 5.76
C SER A 5 -1.92 -19.66 4.58
N SER A 6 -1.15 -20.76 4.56
CA SER A 6 -0.24 -21.07 3.44
C SER A 6 -0.96 -21.12 2.08
N LYS A 7 -2.23 -21.55 2.08
CA LYS A 7 -3.06 -21.58 0.86
C LYS A 7 -3.37 -20.18 0.35
N VAL A 8 -3.64 -19.22 1.26
CA VAL A 8 -3.88 -17.80 0.91
C VAL A 8 -2.60 -17.19 0.40
N LEU A 9 -1.48 -17.39 1.09
CA LEU A 9 -0.16 -16.92 0.62
C LEU A 9 0.15 -17.44 -0.78
N ALA A 10 0.08 -18.74 -1.01
CA ALA A 10 0.38 -19.35 -2.31
C ALA A 10 -0.51 -18.80 -3.45
N LYS A 11 -1.78 -18.49 -3.15
CA LYS A 11 -2.72 -17.91 -4.13
C LYS A 11 -2.38 -16.46 -4.50
N LEU A 12 -1.87 -15.69 -3.54
CA LEU A 12 -1.66 -14.25 -3.68
C LEU A 12 -0.22 -13.85 -4.00
N THR A 13 0.73 -14.77 -3.87
CA THR A 13 2.14 -14.47 -4.15
C THR A 13 2.37 -14.39 -5.66
N TYR A 14 2.73 -13.19 -6.13
CA TYR A 14 3.15 -12.92 -7.50
C TYR A 14 4.68 -13.00 -7.62
N SER A 15 5.38 -12.40 -6.64
CA SER A 15 6.83 -12.50 -6.48
C SER A 15 7.17 -12.65 -5.00
N THR A 16 8.32 -13.21 -4.70
CA THR A 16 8.83 -13.38 -3.34
C THR A 16 9.98 -12.44 -3.02
N ASP A 17 10.52 -11.75 -4.00
CA ASP A 17 11.66 -10.86 -3.82
C ASP A 17 11.51 -9.52 -4.57
N LEU A 18 11.29 -8.48 -3.78
CA LEU A 18 11.26 -7.09 -4.23
C LEU A 18 12.59 -6.65 -4.86
N GLY A 19 13.70 -7.27 -4.49
CA GLY A 19 15.03 -6.96 -5.02
C GLY A 19 15.17 -7.19 -6.52
N GLU A 20 14.37 -8.09 -7.08
CA GLU A 20 14.35 -8.41 -8.52
C GLU A 20 13.57 -7.41 -9.37
N TYR A 21 12.75 -6.53 -8.73
CA TYR A 21 11.92 -5.57 -9.45
C TYR A 21 12.72 -4.38 -9.97
N GLU A 22 12.41 -4.00 -11.21
CA GLU A 22 12.70 -2.69 -11.75
C GLU A 22 11.42 -1.83 -11.79
N PHE A 23 11.55 -0.53 -12.11
CA PHE A 23 10.41 0.39 -12.08
C PHE A 23 9.25 -0.03 -12.99
N ASP A 24 9.56 -0.56 -14.17
CA ASP A 24 8.55 -1.01 -15.14
C ASP A 24 7.82 -2.26 -14.65
N ASP A 25 8.46 -3.10 -13.82
CA ASP A 25 7.83 -4.27 -13.21
C ASP A 25 6.77 -3.84 -12.19
N PHE A 26 7.04 -2.78 -11.41
CA PHE A 26 6.03 -2.20 -10.52
C PHE A 26 4.84 -1.64 -11.29
N LEU A 27 5.08 -0.96 -12.42
CA LEU A 27 4.03 -0.44 -13.28
C LEU A 27 3.19 -1.58 -13.85
N ALA A 28 3.82 -2.63 -14.36
CA ALA A 28 3.16 -3.81 -14.89
C ALA A 28 2.32 -4.49 -13.81
N ALA A 29 2.91 -4.76 -12.64
CA ALA A 29 2.21 -5.41 -11.53
C ALA A 29 0.94 -4.67 -11.09
N ILE A 30 0.95 -3.33 -11.13
CA ILE A 30 -0.23 -2.51 -10.79
C ILE A 30 -1.27 -2.54 -11.91
N ARG A 31 -0.84 -2.40 -13.18
CA ARG A 31 -1.74 -2.31 -14.33
C ARG A 31 -2.40 -3.64 -14.69
N GLU A 32 -1.75 -4.74 -14.40
CA GLU A 32 -2.26 -6.10 -14.68
C GLU A 32 -3.19 -6.62 -13.59
N ASP A 33 -3.26 -5.96 -12.43
CA ASP A 33 -4.11 -6.40 -11.32
C ASP A 33 -5.55 -5.90 -11.49
N THR A 34 -6.38 -6.70 -12.16
CA THR A 34 -7.79 -6.39 -12.45
C THR A 34 -8.67 -6.19 -11.22
N LEU A 35 -8.23 -6.60 -10.03
CA LEU A 35 -8.95 -6.34 -8.77
C LEU A 35 -9.00 -4.84 -8.45
N ILE A 36 -8.06 -4.05 -8.98
CA ILE A 36 -8.00 -2.60 -8.75
C ILE A 36 -8.97 -1.85 -9.68
N ASP A 37 -9.33 -2.40 -10.84
CA ASP A 37 -10.12 -1.72 -11.87
C ASP A 37 -11.40 -1.03 -11.38
N PRO A 38 -12.23 -1.66 -10.51
CA PRO A 38 -13.44 -1.01 -10.01
C PRO A 38 -13.18 0.22 -9.13
N PHE A 39 -11.94 0.36 -8.65
CA PHE A 39 -11.51 1.36 -7.67
C PHE A 39 -10.46 2.32 -8.24
N LEU A 40 -10.24 2.30 -9.57
CA LEU A 40 -9.30 3.20 -10.23
C LEU A 40 -9.63 4.66 -9.90
N PRO A 41 -8.67 5.42 -9.37
CA PRO A 41 -8.88 6.83 -9.10
C PRO A 41 -8.99 7.60 -10.42
N LYS A 42 -9.99 8.47 -10.51
CA LYS A 42 -10.01 9.56 -11.50
C LYS A 42 -9.31 10.74 -10.85
N ASP A 43 -8.00 10.68 -10.84
CA ASP A 43 -7.20 11.63 -10.09
C ASP A 43 -7.06 12.94 -10.84
N TYR A 44 -7.23 14.04 -10.12
CA TYR A 44 -6.86 15.36 -10.57
C TYR A 44 -6.14 16.12 -9.47
N VAL A 45 -5.23 16.97 -9.88
CA VAL A 45 -4.45 17.84 -8.99
C VAL A 45 -4.97 19.24 -9.11
N ARG A 46 -5.16 19.91 -7.97
CA ARG A 46 -5.41 21.35 -7.91
C ARG A 46 -4.30 22.02 -7.13
N THR A 47 -3.87 23.15 -7.62
CA THR A 47 -2.96 24.03 -6.88
C THR A 47 -3.77 25.08 -6.15
N ASP A 48 -3.55 25.21 -4.83
CA ASP A 48 -4.13 26.30 -4.06
C ASP A 48 -3.45 27.62 -4.50
N PRO A 49 -4.20 28.58 -5.07
CA PRO A 49 -3.59 29.81 -5.58
C PRO A 49 -3.03 30.71 -4.48
N ARG A 50 -3.36 30.47 -3.21
CA ARG A 50 -2.93 31.28 -2.07
C ARG A 50 -1.52 30.95 -1.62
N ASN A 51 -1.13 29.67 -1.67
CA ASN A 51 0.14 29.18 -1.11
C ASN A 51 0.94 28.30 -2.06
N GLY A 52 0.36 27.94 -3.23
CA GLY A 52 1.00 27.05 -4.20
C GLY A 52 0.97 25.58 -3.85
N GLU A 53 0.31 25.19 -2.76
CA GLU A 53 0.18 23.78 -2.36
C GLU A 53 -0.62 22.99 -3.40
N ARG A 54 -0.15 21.79 -3.68
CA ARG A 54 -0.79 20.88 -4.62
C ARG A 54 -1.63 19.86 -3.85
N VAL A 55 -2.92 19.81 -4.18
CA VAL A 55 -3.88 18.90 -3.55
C VAL A 55 -4.33 17.85 -4.56
N LEU A 56 -4.11 16.58 -4.22
CA LEU A 56 -4.58 15.44 -4.99
C LEU A 56 -6.01 15.08 -4.57
N TYR A 57 -6.93 15.07 -5.53
CA TYR A 57 -8.31 14.64 -5.34
C TYR A 57 -8.52 13.25 -5.92
N SER A 58 -8.84 12.28 -5.07
CA SER A 58 -9.17 10.91 -5.47
C SER A 58 -10.62 10.59 -5.15
N LEU A 59 -11.51 10.69 -6.14
CA LEU A 59 -12.93 10.40 -5.98
C LEU A 59 -13.20 8.91 -5.73
N ALA A 60 -12.32 8.02 -6.16
CA ALA A 60 -12.44 6.59 -5.93
C ALA A 60 -12.37 6.24 -4.44
N ARG A 61 -11.59 7.01 -3.65
CA ARG A 61 -11.51 6.80 -2.19
C ARG A 61 -12.80 7.14 -1.45
N ALA A 62 -13.68 7.93 -2.02
CA ALA A 62 -15.01 8.18 -1.46
C ALA A 62 -15.89 6.92 -1.48
N LYS A 63 -15.57 5.93 -2.33
CA LYS A 63 -16.25 4.63 -2.39
C LYS A 63 -15.77 3.63 -1.34
N ARG A 64 -14.73 3.97 -0.56
CA ARG A 64 -14.30 3.11 0.55
C ARG A 64 -15.45 2.99 1.55
N PRO A 65 -15.67 1.79 2.09
CA PRO A 65 -16.61 1.64 3.20
C PRO A 65 -16.22 2.59 4.34
N ILE A 66 -17.06 3.59 4.60
CA ILE A 66 -16.92 4.47 5.76
C ILE A 66 -17.66 3.79 6.90
N ARG A 67 -16.93 3.38 7.91
CA ARG A 67 -17.48 2.71 9.09
C ARG A 67 -17.79 3.72 10.17
N THR A 68 -18.89 3.50 10.88
CA THR A 68 -19.17 4.25 12.11
C THR A 68 -18.18 3.89 13.21
N LYS A 69 -18.10 4.72 14.26
CA LYS A 69 -17.21 4.46 15.41
C LYS A 69 -17.56 3.15 16.12
N GLU A 70 -18.82 2.81 16.15
CA GLU A 70 -19.36 1.58 16.77
C GLU A 70 -18.98 0.36 15.94
N GLU A 71 -19.17 0.40 14.63
CA GLU A 71 -18.80 -0.67 13.70
C GLU A 71 -17.28 -0.91 13.72
N ALA A 72 -16.49 0.16 13.67
CA ALA A 72 -15.03 0.05 13.73
C ALA A 72 -14.55 -0.56 15.06
N ARG A 73 -15.18 -0.22 16.20
CA ARG A 73 -14.87 -0.82 17.50
C ARG A 73 -15.29 -2.28 17.60
N ALA A 74 -16.40 -2.65 16.99
CA ALA A 74 -16.86 -4.04 16.94
C ALA A 74 -15.95 -4.90 16.08
N GLU A 75 -15.54 -4.41 14.90
CA GLU A 75 -14.67 -5.13 13.96
C GLU A 75 -13.21 -5.24 14.42
N LEU A 76 -12.69 -4.29 15.19
CA LEU A 76 -11.38 -4.43 15.83
C LEU A 76 -11.28 -5.71 16.68
N ARG A 77 -12.40 -6.32 17.04
CA ARG A 77 -12.49 -7.60 17.75
C ARG A 77 -12.74 -8.81 16.84
N HIS A 78 -13.11 -8.59 15.56
CA HIS A 78 -13.44 -9.66 14.63
C HIS A 78 -12.37 -9.85 13.56
N ILE A 79 -11.47 -10.78 13.85
CA ILE A 79 -10.44 -11.27 12.90
C ILE A 79 -11.07 -11.78 11.59
N ASP A 80 -12.32 -12.23 11.63
CA ASP A 80 -13.03 -12.80 10.50
C ASP A 80 -13.34 -11.80 9.38
N SER A 81 -13.29 -10.50 9.68
CA SER A 81 -13.46 -9.42 8.69
C SER A 81 -12.14 -8.89 8.11
N CYS A 82 -10.99 -9.48 8.46
CA CYS A 82 -9.70 -9.00 7.97
C CYS A 82 -9.45 -9.45 6.51
N PRO A 83 -9.33 -8.51 5.55
CA PRO A 83 -9.15 -8.86 4.14
C PRO A 83 -7.85 -9.64 3.90
N LEU A 84 -6.75 -9.31 4.59
CA LEU A 84 -5.51 -10.06 4.47
C LEU A 84 -5.69 -11.51 4.96
N CYS A 85 -6.27 -11.71 6.14
CA CYS A 85 -6.45 -13.04 6.72
C CYS A 85 -7.40 -13.93 5.89
N ASN A 86 -8.34 -13.30 5.17
CA ASN A 86 -9.31 -13.97 4.31
C ASN A 86 -8.83 -14.13 2.86
N GLY A 87 -7.72 -13.49 2.48
CA GLY A 87 -7.21 -13.51 1.11
C GLY A 87 -7.99 -12.60 0.16
N GLU A 88 -8.66 -11.59 0.69
CA GLU A 88 -9.43 -10.58 -0.04
C GLU A 88 -8.58 -9.33 -0.31
N THR A 89 -7.41 -9.53 -0.90
CA THR A 89 -6.46 -8.46 -1.22
C THR A 89 -5.80 -8.72 -2.57
N THR A 90 -5.09 -7.72 -3.08
CA THR A 90 -4.29 -7.82 -4.30
C THR A 90 -3.12 -8.78 -4.10
N SER A 91 -2.53 -9.24 -5.19
CA SER A 91 -1.37 -10.14 -5.14
C SER A 91 -0.13 -9.46 -4.54
N PHE A 92 0.71 -10.25 -3.85
CA PHE A 92 1.94 -9.79 -3.23
C PHE A 92 3.08 -9.66 -4.25
N ILE A 93 3.85 -8.57 -4.12
CA ILE A 93 5.08 -8.33 -4.87
C ILE A 93 6.32 -8.62 -4.02
N ASP A 94 6.14 -8.81 -2.72
CA ASP A 94 7.19 -9.18 -1.78
C ASP A 94 6.64 -10.05 -0.66
N VAL A 95 7.37 -11.13 -0.35
CA VAL A 95 7.09 -12.05 0.76
C VAL A 95 8.40 -12.38 1.45
N THR A 96 8.67 -11.74 2.57
CA THR A 96 9.94 -11.91 3.29
C THR A 96 9.73 -12.54 4.66
N ALA A 97 10.49 -13.60 4.95
CA ALA A 97 10.41 -14.34 6.19
C ALA A 97 10.81 -13.49 7.41
N LEU A 98 10.08 -13.67 8.49
CA LEU A 98 10.37 -13.17 9.83
C LEU A 98 10.76 -14.35 10.74
N SER A 99 11.09 -14.07 12.00
CA SER A 99 11.31 -15.13 12.99
C SER A 99 10.06 -16.00 13.16
N GLU A 100 8.87 -15.40 12.98
CA GLU A 100 7.58 -16.08 12.96
C GLU A 100 6.67 -15.42 11.89
N GLY A 101 6.29 -16.19 10.87
CA GLY A 101 5.50 -15.70 9.75
C GLY A 101 6.32 -14.93 8.72
N HIS A 102 5.70 -13.96 8.07
CA HIS A 102 6.29 -13.17 6.98
C HIS A 102 5.82 -11.72 7.06
N THR A 103 6.63 -10.76 6.59
CA THR A 103 6.16 -9.45 6.15
C THR A 103 5.84 -9.50 4.66
N LEU A 104 4.87 -8.72 4.23
CA LEU A 104 4.29 -8.79 2.88
C LEU A 104 4.15 -7.40 2.30
N ILE A 105 4.40 -7.23 0.99
CA ILE A 105 4.07 -6.00 0.27
C ILE A 105 3.13 -6.34 -0.89
N ASN A 106 2.06 -5.56 -1.04
CA ASN A 106 1.12 -5.67 -2.15
C ASN A 106 0.65 -4.30 -2.64
N LYS A 107 -0.07 -4.27 -3.76
CA LYS A 107 -0.73 -3.06 -4.27
C LYS A 107 -1.94 -2.73 -3.40
N ASN A 108 -2.22 -1.44 -3.20
CA ASN A 108 -3.43 -1.03 -2.48
C ASN A 108 -4.66 -1.25 -3.37
N LEU A 109 -5.65 -1.98 -2.87
CA LEU A 109 -6.92 -2.22 -3.58
C LEU A 109 -7.71 -0.93 -3.82
N PHE A 110 -7.57 0.05 -2.93
CA PHE A 110 -8.18 1.38 -3.05
C PHE A 110 -7.10 2.46 -3.19
N PRO A 111 -6.43 2.54 -4.35
CA PRO A 111 -5.28 3.43 -4.49
C PRO A 111 -5.69 4.89 -4.37
N ALA A 112 -4.82 5.70 -3.76
CA ALA A 112 -4.98 7.15 -3.73
C ALA A 112 -4.52 7.79 -5.06
N ILE A 113 -3.58 7.13 -5.73
CA ILE A 113 -2.97 7.54 -6.98
C ILE A 113 -2.69 6.31 -7.84
N TYR A 114 -2.70 6.47 -9.15
CA TYR A 114 -2.54 5.36 -10.11
C TYR A 114 -1.63 5.79 -11.27
N PRO A 115 -0.81 4.90 -11.84
CA PRO A 115 0.05 5.22 -12.96
C PRO A 115 -0.72 5.18 -14.29
N HIS A 116 -1.64 6.14 -14.50
CA HIS A 116 -2.34 6.30 -15.77
C HIS A 116 -1.35 6.54 -16.93
N SER A 117 -1.65 6.01 -18.10
CA SER A 117 -0.91 6.37 -19.30
C SER A 117 -1.10 7.86 -19.60
N LYS A 118 -0.05 8.54 -20.08
CA LYS A 118 -0.04 9.99 -20.42
C LYS A 118 -0.94 10.29 -21.61
N ASN A 119 -2.23 10.08 -21.50
CA ASN A 119 -3.20 10.46 -22.54
C ASN A 119 -4.01 11.64 -22.03
N ASN A 120 -3.59 12.83 -22.46
CA ASN A 120 -4.31 14.09 -22.46
C ASN A 120 -4.64 14.73 -21.10
N GLU A 121 -4.22 16.00 -21.04
CA GLU A 121 -4.59 17.06 -20.11
C GLU A 121 -3.63 17.33 -18.93
N ALA A 122 -3.48 18.61 -18.68
CA ALA A 122 -2.71 19.28 -17.64
C ALA A 122 -2.19 18.40 -16.48
N GLU A 123 -0.92 18.06 -16.52
CA GLU A 123 -0.16 17.33 -15.49
C GLU A 123 -0.99 16.32 -14.67
N PRO A 124 -1.31 15.15 -15.23
CA PRO A 124 -2.04 14.15 -14.50
C PRO A 124 -1.23 13.70 -13.29
N ALA A 125 -1.91 13.49 -12.16
CA ALA A 125 -1.30 12.82 -11.04
C ALA A 125 -0.81 11.45 -11.49
N PHE A 126 0.47 11.17 -11.30
CA PHE A 126 1.09 9.90 -11.64
C PHE A 126 1.75 9.32 -10.40
N GLY A 127 1.47 8.07 -10.10
CA GLY A 127 2.08 7.41 -8.97
C GLY A 127 1.59 6.00 -8.73
N MET A 128 2.05 5.42 -7.65
CA MET A 128 1.76 4.04 -7.24
C MET A 128 1.44 4.01 -5.75
N HIS A 129 0.53 3.13 -5.35
CA HIS A 129 0.13 3.01 -3.96
C HIS A 129 0.22 1.56 -3.51
N PHE A 130 1.12 1.29 -2.56
CA PHE A 130 1.35 -0.02 -1.99
C PHE A 130 0.90 -0.08 -0.53
N LEU A 131 0.73 -1.30 -0.03
CA LEU A 131 0.61 -1.62 1.38
C LEU A 131 1.74 -2.57 1.77
N GLN A 132 2.38 -2.31 2.90
CA GLN A 132 3.19 -3.32 3.57
C GLN A 132 2.46 -3.78 4.83
N TRP A 133 2.29 -5.07 4.96
CA TRP A 133 1.77 -5.73 6.16
C TRP A 133 2.94 -6.12 7.03
N SER A 134 2.95 -5.61 8.26
CA SER A 134 4.07 -5.80 9.18
C SER A 134 4.32 -7.28 9.49
N SER A 135 3.28 -8.10 9.52
CA SER A 135 3.36 -9.55 9.75
C SER A 135 2.18 -10.28 9.12
N THR A 136 2.32 -11.57 8.83
CA THR A 136 1.19 -12.46 8.53
C THR A 136 0.36 -12.82 9.77
N ILE A 137 0.85 -12.52 10.97
CA ILE A 137 0.14 -12.76 12.24
C ILE A 137 -0.69 -11.53 12.54
N HIS A 138 -2.03 -11.70 12.65
CA HIS A 138 -3.00 -10.61 12.71
C HIS A 138 -2.71 -9.55 13.77
N ASP A 139 -2.39 -9.99 15.00
CA ASP A 139 -2.19 -9.12 16.15
C ASP A 139 -0.73 -8.66 16.32
N ARG A 140 0.13 -8.91 15.32
CA ARG A 140 1.54 -8.55 15.37
C ARG A 140 1.85 -7.35 14.50
N ASP A 141 2.52 -6.35 15.11
CA ASP A 141 2.95 -5.14 14.44
C ASP A 141 4.25 -4.61 15.08
N ILE A 142 4.83 -3.55 14.56
CA ILE A 142 6.12 -2.96 14.98
C ILE A 142 6.23 -2.82 16.50
N HIS A 143 5.14 -2.49 17.21
CA HIS A 143 5.15 -2.25 18.66
C HIS A 143 5.29 -3.53 19.51
N ASN A 144 5.01 -4.71 18.95
CA ASN A 144 4.98 -5.97 19.68
C ASN A 144 5.68 -7.14 18.98
N MET A 145 6.50 -6.88 17.95
CA MET A 145 7.33 -7.88 17.29
C MET A 145 8.78 -7.83 17.78
N PRO A 146 9.58 -8.91 17.59
CA PRO A 146 11.01 -8.91 17.88
C PRO A 146 11.75 -7.80 17.12
N LYS A 147 12.79 -7.22 17.72
CA LYS A 147 13.60 -6.16 17.08
C LYS A 147 14.21 -6.59 15.76
N GLY A 148 14.61 -7.85 15.63
CA GLY A 148 15.11 -8.41 14.37
C GLY A 148 14.06 -8.38 13.27
N ASP A 149 12.83 -8.72 13.60
CA ASP A 149 11.71 -8.67 12.66
C ASP A 149 11.35 -7.23 12.28
N CYS A 150 11.34 -6.29 13.26
CA CYS A 150 11.16 -4.87 12.98
C CYS A 150 12.18 -4.37 11.96
N ARG A 151 13.45 -4.77 12.12
CA ARG A 151 14.52 -4.41 11.18
C ARG A 151 14.21 -4.91 9.77
N ILE A 152 13.84 -6.19 9.63
CA ILE A 152 13.48 -6.78 8.33
C ILE A 152 12.33 -5.99 7.69
N VAL A 153 11.28 -5.66 8.45
CA VAL A 153 10.15 -4.86 7.94
C VAL A 153 10.62 -3.50 7.41
N ILE A 154 11.48 -2.81 8.15
CA ILE A 154 12.02 -1.50 7.74
C ILE A 154 12.99 -1.64 6.55
N ASP A 155 13.85 -2.66 6.53
CA ASP A 155 14.78 -2.90 5.43
C ASP A 155 14.00 -3.15 4.10
N ARG A 156 12.86 -3.87 4.15
CA ARG A 156 11.99 -4.06 2.96
C ARG A 156 11.30 -2.78 2.51
N LEU A 157 10.91 -1.90 3.44
CA LEU A 157 10.41 -0.55 3.12
C LEU A 157 11.47 0.30 2.43
N ALA A 158 12.68 0.33 2.99
CA ALA A 158 13.79 1.09 2.45
C ALA A 158 14.16 0.61 1.03
N LEU A 159 14.16 -0.71 0.81
CA LEU A 159 14.41 -1.27 -0.51
C LEU A 159 13.32 -0.87 -1.52
N LEU A 160 12.03 -0.90 -1.14
CA LEU A 160 10.95 -0.44 -2.02
C LEU A 160 11.13 1.05 -2.36
N GLU A 161 11.41 1.89 -1.38
CA GLU A 161 11.67 3.32 -1.58
C GLU A 161 12.84 3.55 -2.52
N GLU A 162 13.97 2.88 -2.29
CA GLU A 162 15.17 2.94 -3.14
C GLU A 162 14.85 2.58 -4.60
N LYS A 163 14.18 1.44 -4.81
CA LYS A 163 13.78 0.97 -6.15
C LYS A 163 12.87 1.96 -6.87
N LEU A 164 11.89 2.54 -6.16
CA LEU A 164 10.97 3.51 -6.73
C LEU A 164 11.66 4.84 -7.07
N LEU A 165 12.54 5.34 -6.20
CA LEU A 165 13.20 6.64 -6.38
C LEU A 165 14.37 6.57 -7.37
N HIS A 166 15.15 5.49 -7.36
CA HIS A 166 16.30 5.34 -8.26
C HIS A 166 15.86 5.36 -9.72
N SER A 167 14.80 4.65 -10.04
CA SER A 167 14.25 4.61 -11.40
C SER A 167 13.58 5.90 -11.84
N ALA A 168 13.00 6.66 -10.90
CA ALA A 168 12.40 7.96 -11.18
C ALA A 168 13.44 8.99 -11.62
N SER A 169 14.65 8.97 -11.04
CA SER A 169 15.72 9.89 -11.40
C SER A 169 16.21 9.70 -12.83
N SER A 170 16.11 8.49 -13.37
CA SER A 170 16.49 8.17 -14.75
C SER A 170 15.44 8.50 -15.80
N LYS A 171 14.18 8.72 -15.41
CA LYS A 171 13.01 8.87 -16.30
C LYS A 171 12.36 10.26 -16.27
N GLU A 172 13.06 11.30 -15.83
CA GLU A 172 12.58 12.70 -15.77
C GLU A 172 11.36 12.95 -14.83
N HIS A 173 10.94 11.96 -14.04
CA HIS A 173 9.86 12.16 -13.09
C HIS A 173 10.40 12.62 -11.75
N LYS A 174 10.23 13.90 -11.42
CA LYS A 174 10.39 14.37 -10.04
C LYS A 174 9.29 13.72 -9.21
N ALA A 175 9.67 12.75 -8.39
CA ALA A 175 8.73 12.05 -7.54
C ALA A 175 9.27 11.92 -6.11
N TYR A 176 8.38 11.67 -5.18
CA TYR A 176 8.71 11.38 -3.79
C TYR A 176 7.96 10.13 -3.32
N VAL A 177 8.43 9.55 -2.23
CA VAL A 177 7.76 8.45 -1.55
C VAL A 177 7.30 8.93 -0.18
N GLY A 178 6.00 8.80 0.07
CA GLY A 178 5.40 9.03 1.38
C GLY A 178 5.08 7.69 2.05
N ILE A 179 5.58 7.47 3.27
CA ILE A 179 5.26 6.29 4.08
C ILE A 179 4.38 6.73 5.24
N ILE A 180 3.18 6.16 5.32
CA ILE A 180 2.16 6.53 6.29
C ILE A 180 1.76 5.30 7.10
N LYS A 181 1.87 5.39 8.42
CA LYS A 181 1.38 4.36 9.34
C LYS A 181 0.30 4.93 10.26
N ASN A 182 -0.92 4.44 10.08
CA ASN A 182 -2.04 4.71 10.97
C ASN A 182 -2.39 3.43 11.72
N TYR A 183 -2.05 3.35 13.00
CA TYR A 183 -2.35 2.18 13.83
C TYR A 183 -3.56 2.43 14.71
N GLY A 184 -4.56 1.56 14.53
CA GLY A 184 -5.80 1.61 15.26
C GLY A 184 -6.78 2.69 14.79
N PHE A 185 -8.02 2.55 15.21
CA PHE A 185 -9.13 3.40 14.77
C PHE A 185 -8.93 4.88 15.14
N LEU A 186 -8.40 5.18 16.33
CA LEU A 186 -8.20 6.56 16.80
C LEU A 186 -7.17 7.33 15.96
N ALA A 187 -6.23 6.61 15.34
CA ALA A 187 -5.26 7.18 14.41
C ALA A 187 -5.77 7.21 12.94
N GLY A 188 -7.04 6.89 12.71
CA GLY A 188 -7.61 6.82 11.35
C GLY A 188 -7.28 5.52 10.59
N GLY A 189 -6.78 4.50 11.27
CA GLY A 189 -6.55 3.17 10.68
C GLY A 189 -7.89 2.51 10.34
N SER A 190 -8.04 2.09 9.08
CA SER A 190 -9.26 1.43 8.59
C SER A 190 -9.25 -0.09 8.78
N LEU A 191 -8.09 -0.66 9.09
CA LEU A 191 -7.88 -2.10 9.28
C LEU A 191 -7.15 -2.32 10.60
N SER A 192 -7.53 -3.37 11.33
CA SER A 192 -6.89 -3.77 12.60
C SER A 192 -5.55 -4.47 12.38
N HIS A 193 -5.38 -5.18 11.27
CA HIS A 193 -4.12 -5.84 10.92
C HIS A 193 -3.03 -4.81 10.65
N GLY A 194 -1.90 -4.92 11.33
CA GLY A 194 -0.80 -3.95 11.26
C GLY A 194 -0.25 -3.77 9.83
N HIS A 195 -0.35 -2.55 9.31
CA HIS A 195 0.13 -2.21 7.97
C HIS A 195 0.59 -0.76 7.90
N GLN A 196 1.38 -0.45 6.87
CA GLN A 196 1.71 0.91 6.43
C GLN A 196 1.38 1.09 4.95
N GLN A 197 1.07 2.33 4.58
CA GLN A 197 0.81 2.74 3.20
C GLN A 197 2.06 3.39 2.63
N ILE A 198 2.43 3.02 1.41
CA ILE A 198 3.56 3.58 0.68
C ILE A 198 3.00 4.21 -0.60
N VAL A 199 3.17 5.53 -0.74
CA VAL A 199 2.68 6.29 -1.88
C VAL A 199 3.88 6.89 -2.61
N TYR A 200 4.13 6.39 -3.81
CA TYR A 200 5.03 7.02 -4.77
C TYR A 200 4.21 8.01 -5.61
N SER A 201 4.64 9.26 -5.73
CA SER A 201 3.86 10.30 -6.40
C SER A 201 4.74 11.37 -7.05
N ASN A 202 4.33 11.84 -8.24
CA ASN A 202 4.87 13.05 -8.88
C ASN A 202 4.25 14.34 -8.30
N VAL A 203 3.28 14.22 -7.41
CA VAL A 203 2.67 15.34 -6.70
C VAL A 203 3.33 15.44 -5.32
N ALA A 204 4.31 16.30 -5.19
CA ALA A 204 4.93 16.59 -3.89
C ALA A 204 3.96 17.41 -3.03
N PRO A 205 3.98 17.19 -1.69
CA PRO A 205 3.22 18.00 -0.75
C PRO A 205 3.71 19.45 -0.72
#